data_1f644699ea711762e0cdecbd05943fab
#
_entry.id   1f644699ea711762e0cdecbd05943fab
#
_cell.length_a   1.000
_cell.length_b   1.000
_cell.length_c   1.000
_cell.angle_alpha   90.00
_cell.angle_beta   90.00
_cell.angle_gamma   90.00
#
_symmetry.space_group_name_H-M   'P 1'
#
loop_
_entity.id
_entity.type
_entity.pdbx_description
1 polymer ?
#
loop_
_entity_poly.entity_id
_entity_poly.type
_entity_poly.pdbx_seq_one_letter_code
_entity_poly.pdbx_strand_id
1 'polypeptide(L)'
;FSGVDDILWSIYDVNSKFSRVSKHGGALGIYLGKVRALNSDIRGFKNSSGGVIPWIRLYNDTAVAVDQLGKRKGGATVTLDIWHKDFYEFVELRTNNGDDRRKAHDIFPAISVPNIFMERMLARENFTLFDPHEILAVKGYSLEDYYDTNDNKEFTKRYLECEQDPNLHGIEVPALDMMKKIMRSAVETGTPFIFFRDTVRSEERRVGKEC
;
A
#
# COMPACT_ATOMS: atom_id res chain seq x y z
N PHE A 1 -5.86 12.73 4.41
CA PHE A 1 -4.91 11.67 4.04
C PHE A 1 -3.73 11.69 5.02
N SER A 2 -3.29 10.54 5.53
CA SER A 2 -2.18 10.43 6.47
C SER A 2 -1.23 9.33 6.04
N GLY A 3 0.05 9.67 5.83
CA GLY A 3 1.12 8.68 5.66
C GLY A 3 1.54 8.09 7.01
N VAL A 4 1.95 6.84 6.98
CA VAL A 4 2.49 6.10 8.13
C VAL A 4 3.96 5.81 7.87
N ASP A 5 4.82 6.22 8.78
CA ASP A 5 6.23 5.83 8.77
C ASP A 5 6.41 4.47 9.45
N ASP A 6 7.49 3.76 9.11
CA ASP A 6 7.81 2.41 9.62
C ASP A 6 8.29 2.42 11.07
N ILE A 7 7.54 3.11 11.93
CA ILE A 7 7.77 3.18 13.38
C ILE A 7 6.45 3.06 14.15
N LEU A 8 6.50 2.38 15.28
CA LEU A 8 5.34 2.09 16.11
C LEU A 8 4.52 3.35 16.46
N TRP A 9 5.17 4.43 16.85
CA TRP A 9 4.51 5.67 17.23
C TRP A 9 3.76 6.33 16.08
N SER A 10 4.29 6.31 14.86
CA SER A 10 3.59 6.82 13.68
C SER A 10 2.31 6.03 13.39
N ILE A 11 2.38 4.71 13.50
CA ILE A 11 1.24 3.82 13.29
C ILE A 11 0.11 4.13 14.29
N TYR A 12 0.44 4.26 15.58
CA TYR A 12 -0.55 4.56 16.61
C TYR A 12 -1.04 6.01 16.60
N ASP A 13 -0.21 6.97 16.20
CA ASP A 13 -0.64 8.37 16.02
C ASP A 13 -1.70 8.48 14.92
N VAL A 14 -1.47 7.81 13.79
CA VAL A 14 -2.46 7.76 12.71
C VAL A 14 -3.73 7.06 13.16
N ASN A 15 -3.64 5.99 13.96
CA ASN A 15 -4.81 5.33 14.54
C ASN A 15 -5.60 6.27 15.48
N SER A 16 -4.91 7.06 16.29
CA SER A 16 -5.52 8.08 17.15
C SER A 16 -6.21 9.19 16.33
N LYS A 17 -5.58 9.66 15.25
CA LYS A 17 -6.20 10.61 14.32
C LYS A 17 -7.45 10.00 13.66
N PHE A 18 -7.36 8.75 13.23
CA PHE A 18 -8.47 8.03 12.61
C PHE A 18 -9.65 7.91 13.58
N SER A 19 -9.42 7.53 14.84
CA SER A 19 -10.49 7.42 15.84
C SER A 19 -11.23 8.75 16.06
N ARG A 20 -10.51 9.87 16.08
CA ARG A 20 -11.11 11.21 16.22
C ARG A 20 -11.97 11.60 15.01
N VAL A 21 -11.48 11.32 13.79
CA VAL A 21 -12.22 11.60 12.55
C VAL A 21 -13.45 10.71 12.46
N SER A 22 -13.30 9.41 12.74
CA SER A 22 -14.36 8.42 12.71
C SER A 22 -15.48 8.74 13.70
N LYS A 23 -15.14 9.23 14.91
CA LYS A 23 -16.13 9.68 15.92
C LYS A 23 -17.14 10.69 15.38
N HIS A 24 -16.73 11.52 14.42
CA HIS A 24 -17.60 12.52 13.80
C HIS A 24 -18.20 12.05 12.46
N GLY A 25 -18.15 10.74 12.15
CA GLY A 25 -18.64 10.16 10.91
C GLY A 25 -17.82 10.53 9.67
N GLY A 26 -16.57 10.96 9.87
CA GLY A 26 -15.61 11.24 8.80
C GLY A 26 -14.89 9.99 8.34
N ALA A 27 -14.16 10.11 7.22
CA ALA A 27 -13.29 9.07 6.68
C ALA A 27 -11.83 9.54 6.63
N LEU A 28 -10.89 8.60 6.75
CA LEU A 28 -9.46 8.87 6.64
C LEU A 28 -8.82 7.98 5.58
N GLY A 29 -8.00 8.57 4.71
CA GLY A 29 -7.08 7.82 3.85
C GLY A 29 -5.77 7.56 4.60
N ILE A 30 -5.35 6.31 4.69
CA ILE A 30 -4.13 5.86 5.38
C ILE A 30 -3.21 5.24 4.34
N TYR A 31 -1.96 5.68 4.28
CA TYR A 31 -0.96 5.15 3.37
C TYR A 31 0.11 4.36 4.14
N LEU A 32 0.28 3.10 3.79
CA LEU A 32 1.17 2.14 4.46
C LEU A 32 2.38 1.73 3.63
N GLY A 33 2.65 2.38 2.49
CA GLY A 33 3.73 1.99 1.57
C GLY A 33 5.12 1.96 2.20
N LYS A 34 5.37 2.73 3.27
CA LYS A 34 6.67 2.76 3.97
C LYS A 34 6.82 1.67 5.04
N VAL A 35 5.73 1.01 5.42
CA VAL A 35 5.78 -0.03 6.46
C VAL A 35 6.44 -1.29 5.91
N ARG A 36 7.37 -1.85 6.67
CA ARG A 36 8.11 -3.06 6.29
C ARG A 36 7.21 -4.26 6.06
N ALA A 37 7.64 -5.12 5.12
CA ALA A 37 6.90 -6.31 4.74
C ALA A 37 6.98 -7.43 5.79
N LEU A 38 6.14 -8.45 5.60
CA LEU A 38 6.20 -9.71 6.35
C LEU A 38 7.59 -10.33 6.27
N ASN A 39 8.08 -10.85 7.39
CA ASN A 39 9.41 -11.44 7.54
C ASN A 39 10.59 -10.47 7.31
N SER A 40 10.34 -9.17 7.31
CA SER A 40 11.41 -8.18 7.35
C SER A 40 12.12 -8.18 8.72
N ASP A 41 13.35 -7.71 8.78
CA ASP A 41 14.16 -7.67 10.00
C ASP A 41 13.71 -6.53 10.92
N ILE A 42 13.68 -6.78 12.24
CA ILE A 42 13.40 -5.78 13.26
C ILE A 42 14.56 -5.73 14.26
N ARG A 43 15.26 -4.59 14.33
CA ARG A 43 16.37 -4.36 15.29
C ARG A 43 17.42 -5.48 15.33
N GLY A 44 17.75 -6.06 14.16
CA GLY A 44 18.71 -7.17 14.05
C GLY A 44 18.12 -8.56 14.29
N PHE A 45 16.85 -8.66 14.66
CA PHE A 45 16.13 -9.93 14.70
C PHE A 45 15.58 -10.25 13.31
N LYS A 46 16.08 -11.35 12.72
CA LYS A 46 15.68 -11.78 11.37
C LYS A 46 14.25 -12.29 11.34
N ASN A 47 13.55 -12.03 10.25
CA ASN A 47 12.21 -12.54 9.98
C ASN A 47 11.17 -12.25 11.07
N SER A 48 11.26 -11.09 11.74
CA SER A 48 10.45 -10.78 12.93
C SER A 48 9.22 -9.91 12.63
N SER A 49 9.12 -9.31 11.44
CA SER A 49 7.99 -8.45 11.08
C SER A 49 6.74 -9.27 10.73
N GLY A 50 5.60 -8.83 11.25
CA GLY A 50 4.27 -9.33 10.84
C GLY A 50 3.74 -8.74 9.55
N GLY A 51 4.47 -7.81 8.91
CA GLY A 51 4.05 -7.07 7.72
C GLY A 51 2.99 -6.01 7.99
N VAL A 52 2.29 -5.60 6.92
CA VAL A 52 1.26 -4.54 7.02
C VAL A 52 -0.08 -5.04 7.57
N ILE A 53 -0.40 -6.31 7.43
CA ILE A 53 -1.73 -6.87 7.76
C ILE A 53 -2.14 -6.66 9.23
N PRO A 54 -1.28 -6.92 10.25
CA PRO A 54 -1.63 -6.68 11.65
C PRO A 54 -2.01 -5.22 11.93
N TRP A 55 -1.34 -4.28 11.26
CA TRP A 55 -1.63 -2.84 11.42
C TRP A 55 -2.94 -2.44 10.76
N ILE A 56 -3.26 -3.02 9.60
CA ILE A 56 -4.56 -2.83 8.93
C ILE A 56 -5.69 -3.36 9.82
N ARG A 57 -5.48 -4.48 10.50
CA ARG A 57 -6.46 -5.00 11.47
C ARG A 57 -6.67 -4.06 12.65
N LEU A 58 -5.61 -3.46 13.18
CA LEU A 58 -5.73 -2.43 14.22
C LEU A 58 -6.65 -1.29 13.77
N TYR A 59 -6.51 -0.80 12.54
CA TYR A 59 -7.38 0.23 11.99
C TYR A 59 -8.81 -0.28 11.76
N ASN A 60 -8.98 -1.53 11.32
CA ASN A 60 -10.28 -2.17 11.18
C ASN A 60 -11.01 -2.26 12.51
N ASP A 61 -10.34 -2.75 13.56
CA ASP A 61 -10.92 -2.89 14.88
C ASP A 61 -11.26 -1.52 15.49
N THR A 62 -10.44 -0.50 15.21
CA THR A 62 -10.74 0.89 15.58
C THR A 62 -11.97 1.41 14.85
N ALA A 63 -12.14 1.12 13.56
CA ALA A 63 -13.32 1.51 12.80
C ALA A 63 -14.60 0.94 13.41
N VAL A 64 -14.56 -0.34 13.80
CA VAL A 64 -15.68 -1.02 14.45
C VAL A 64 -15.93 -0.48 15.87
N ALA A 65 -14.86 -0.29 16.67
CA ALA A 65 -14.98 0.15 18.06
C ALA A 65 -15.51 1.59 18.20
N VAL A 66 -15.22 2.46 17.24
CA VAL A 66 -15.63 3.88 17.26
C VAL A 66 -16.98 4.09 16.54
N ASP A 67 -17.59 3.05 15.98
CA ASP A 67 -18.90 3.14 15.34
C ASP A 67 -19.97 3.53 16.37
N GLN A 68 -20.52 4.72 16.23
CA GLN A 68 -21.54 5.25 17.12
C GLN A 68 -22.94 4.83 16.66
N LEU A 69 -23.34 3.58 16.97
CA LEU A 69 -24.74 3.10 16.97
C LEU A 69 -25.58 3.59 15.76
N GLY A 70 -25.16 3.31 14.55
CA GLY A 70 -26.05 3.24 13.39
C GLY A 70 -26.38 4.54 12.68
N LYS A 71 -25.86 5.72 13.05
CA LYS A 71 -26.17 6.95 12.32
C LYS A 71 -25.26 7.19 11.11
N ARG A 72 -23.97 6.92 11.19
CA ARG A 72 -23.03 6.96 10.06
C ARG A 72 -21.73 6.26 10.44
N LYS A 73 -21.39 5.18 9.75
CA LYS A 73 -20.11 4.50 9.94
C LYS A 73 -18.98 5.40 9.44
N GLY A 74 -17.95 5.59 10.27
CA GLY A 74 -16.67 6.14 9.82
C GLY A 74 -16.02 5.14 8.86
N GLY A 75 -15.26 5.64 7.88
CA GLY A 75 -14.57 4.79 6.90
C GLY A 75 -13.07 5.04 6.89
N ALA A 76 -12.28 4.00 6.63
CA ALA A 76 -10.87 4.15 6.32
C ALA A 76 -10.56 3.51 4.97
N THR A 77 -9.86 4.25 4.11
CA THR A 77 -9.23 3.70 2.92
C THR A 77 -7.76 3.49 3.23
N VAL A 78 -7.28 2.27 3.07
CA VAL A 78 -5.86 1.94 3.26
C VAL A 78 -5.22 1.72 1.90
N THR A 79 -4.14 2.45 1.64
CA THR A 79 -3.42 2.40 0.35
C THR A 79 -2.07 1.72 0.54
N LEU A 80 -1.77 0.77 -0.35
CA LEU A 80 -0.48 0.10 -0.47
C LEU A 80 0.02 0.19 -1.91
N ASP A 81 1.33 0.26 -2.11
CA ASP A 81 1.91 0.21 -3.45
C ASP A 81 1.94 -1.21 -4.00
N ILE A 82 1.68 -1.36 -5.29
CA ILE A 82 1.59 -2.66 -5.97
C ILE A 82 2.90 -3.45 -5.92
N TRP A 83 4.05 -2.79 -5.79
CA TRP A 83 5.38 -3.41 -5.68
C TRP A 83 5.76 -3.84 -4.25
N HIS A 84 4.87 -3.67 -3.25
CA HIS A 84 5.11 -4.12 -1.89
C HIS A 84 5.02 -5.64 -1.77
N LYS A 85 5.94 -6.30 -1.03
CA LYS A 85 5.95 -7.77 -0.84
C LYS A 85 4.65 -8.34 -0.26
N ASP A 86 3.92 -7.57 0.55
CA ASP A 86 2.64 -8.00 1.14
C ASP A 86 1.44 -7.81 0.20
N PHE A 87 1.67 -7.51 -1.08
CA PHE A 87 0.64 -7.26 -2.08
C PHE A 87 -0.45 -8.34 -2.12
N TYR A 88 -0.07 -9.62 -2.16
CA TYR A 88 -1.04 -10.70 -2.33
C TYR A 88 -2.00 -10.82 -1.15
N GLU A 89 -1.51 -10.71 0.08
CA GLU A 89 -2.35 -10.73 1.28
C GLU A 89 -3.22 -9.46 1.36
N PHE A 90 -2.67 -8.32 0.97
CA PHE A 90 -3.38 -7.05 0.96
C PHE A 90 -4.58 -7.06 0.00
N VAL A 91 -4.42 -7.62 -1.20
CA VAL A 91 -5.51 -7.72 -2.18
C VAL A 91 -6.64 -8.63 -1.66
N GLU A 92 -6.33 -9.61 -0.84
CA GLU A 92 -7.30 -10.58 -0.28
C GLU A 92 -7.92 -10.15 1.06
N LEU A 93 -7.67 -8.95 1.56
CA LEU A 93 -8.15 -8.48 2.87
C LEU A 93 -9.65 -8.65 3.09
N ARG A 94 -10.47 -8.52 2.06
CA ARG A 94 -11.93 -8.57 2.14
C ARG A 94 -12.56 -9.83 1.52
N THR A 95 -11.76 -10.71 0.93
CA THR A 95 -12.28 -11.97 0.38
C THR A 95 -12.68 -12.93 1.50
N ASN A 96 -13.66 -13.79 1.22
CA ASN A 96 -14.21 -14.73 2.22
C ASN A 96 -13.39 -16.02 2.39
N ASN A 97 -12.27 -16.15 1.69
CA ASN A 97 -11.39 -17.32 1.75
C ASN A 97 -10.13 -17.01 2.58
N GLY A 98 -9.59 -18.05 3.22
CA GLY A 98 -8.36 -17.97 4.00
C GLY A 98 -8.57 -17.75 5.50
N ASP A 99 -7.52 -17.35 6.22
CA ASP A 99 -7.54 -17.16 7.67
C ASP A 99 -8.18 -15.80 8.04
N ASP A 100 -9.29 -15.84 8.79
CA ASP A 100 -10.01 -14.65 9.28
C ASP A 100 -9.12 -13.70 10.10
N ARG A 101 -8.07 -14.22 10.72
CA ARG A 101 -7.08 -13.41 11.44
C ARG A 101 -6.29 -12.46 10.57
N ARG A 102 -6.32 -12.68 9.26
CA ARG A 102 -5.64 -11.86 8.25
C ARG A 102 -6.61 -11.07 7.38
N LYS A 103 -7.87 -10.95 7.82
CA LYS A 103 -8.94 -10.21 7.11
C LYS A 103 -9.26 -8.88 7.79
N ALA A 104 -9.78 -7.93 7.00
CA ALA A 104 -10.23 -6.62 7.46
C ALA A 104 -11.40 -6.16 6.58
N HIS A 105 -12.63 -6.46 7.01
CA HIS A 105 -13.84 -6.28 6.21
C HIS A 105 -14.41 -4.86 6.24
N ASP A 106 -14.09 -4.06 7.27
CA ASP A 106 -14.59 -2.69 7.46
C ASP A 106 -13.65 -1.61 6.90
N ILE A 107 -12.52 -2.04 6.33
CA ILE A 107 -11.53 -1.20 5.67
C ILE A 107 -11.67 -1.30 4.16
N PHE A 108 -11.42 -0.21 3.43
CA PHE A 108 -11.42 -0.15 1.97
C PHE A 108 -9.98 -0.15 1.45
N PRO A 109 -9.45 -1.28 0.96
CA PRO A 109 -8.11 -1.32 0.38
C PRO A 109 -8.06 -0.60 -0.97
N ALA A 110 -6.95 0.10 -1.20
CA ALA A 110 -6.60 0.73 -2.47
C ALA A 110 -5.17 0.35 -2.86
N ILE A 111 -4.94 0.13 -4.13
CA ILE A 111 -3.61 -0.18 -4.69
C ILE A 111 -3.12 1.01 -5.50
N SER A 112 -1.93 1.49 -5.15
CA SER A 112 -1.20 2.51 -5.89
C SER A 112 -0.41 1.85 -7.02
N VAL A 113 -0.69 2.23 -8.26
CA VAL A 113 -0.14 1.60 -9.46
C VAL A 113 0.69 2.60 -10.25
N PRO A 114 2.00 2.35 -10.47
CA PRO A 114 2.85 3.15 -11.33
C PRO A 114 2.70 2.76 -12.80
N ASN A 115 3.06 3.66 -13.71
CA ASN A 115 2.94 3.44 -15.15
C ASN A 115 3.74 2.23 -15.63
N ILE A 116 4.95 2.03 -15.12
CA ILE A 116 5.80 0.88 -15.48
C ILE A 116 5.11 -0.48 -15.22
N PHE A 117 4.26 -0.59 -14.19
CA PHE A 117 3.50 -1.82 -13.97
C PHE A 117 2.52 -2.07 -15.11
N MET A 118 1.81 -1.04 -15.57
CA MET A 118 0.88 -1.16 -16.68
C MET A 118 1.58 -1.50 -17.98
N GLU A 119 2.74 -0.89 -18.26
CA GLU A 119 3.58 -1.18 -19.40
C GLU A 119 4.01 -2.67 -19.42
N ARG A 120 4.52 -3.18 -18.30
CA ARG A 120 4.92 -4.59 -18.15
C ARG A 120 3.76 -5.57 -18.22
N MET A 121 2.62 -5.21 -17.64
CA MET A 121 1.42 -6.04 -17.74
C MET A 121 0.97 -6.21 -19.21
N LEU A 122 0.97 -5.13 -19.99
CA LEU A 122 0.63 -5.17 -21.41
C LEU A 122 1.67 -5.96 -22.22
N ALA A 123 2.94 -5.84 -21.88
CA ALA A 123 4.04 -6.58 -22.50
C ALA A 123 4.13 -8.04 -22.04
N ARG A 124 3.32 -8.45 -21.03
CA ARG A 124 3.37 -9.78 -20.36
C ARG A 124 4.72 -10.11 -19.72
N GLU A 125 5.34 -9.09 -19.16
CA GLU A 125 6.61 -9.20 -18.45
C GLU A 125 6.41 -9.45 -16.95
N ASN A 126 7.50 -9.79 -16.25
CA ASN A 126 7.52 -9.91 -14.81
C ASN A 126 7.59 -8.53 -14.14
N PHE A 127 7.08 -8.47 -12.93
CA PHE A 127 7.16 -7.32 -12.05
C PHE A 127 7.73 -7.76 -10.69
N THR A 128 8.58 -6.96 -10.08
CA THR A 128 9.31 -7.34 -8.87
C THR A 128 8.69 -6.68 -7.65
N LEU A 129 8.41 -7.48 -6.62
CA LEU A 129 7.94 -7.03 -5.32
C LEU A 129 9.13 -6.83 -4.39
N PHE A 130 9.12 -5.73 -3.64
CA PHE A 130 10.18 -5.34 -2.71
C PHE A 130 9.66 -5.10 -1.29
N ASP A 131 10.57 -5.21 -0.33
CA ASP A 131 10.39 -4.70 1.02
C ASP A 131 10.87 -3.24 1.07
N PRO A 132 10.01 -2.26 1.42
CA PRO A 132 10.43 -0.85 1.51
C PRO A 132 11.55 -0.62 2.53
N HIS A 133 11.57 -1.38 3.62
CA HIS A 133 12.64 -1.29 4.62
C HIS A 133 13.99 -1.74 4.05
N GLU A 134 14.03 -2.82 3.27
CA GLU A 134 15.24 -3.31 2.63
C GLU A 134 15.78 -2.30 1.61
N ILE A 135 14.89 -1.70 0.79
CA ILE A 135 15.28 -0.64 -0.15
C ILE A 135 15.90 0.54 0.59
N LEU A 136 15.27 1.03 1.65
CA LEU A 136 15.80 2.14 2.43
C LEU A 136 17.17 1.83 3.04
N ALA A 137 17.37 0.60 3.54
CA ALA A 137 18.63 0.17 4.13
C ALA A 137 19.77 0.06 3.10
N VAL A 138 19.48 -0.45 1.90
CA VAL A 138 20.50 -0.70 0.84
C VAL A 138 20.74 0.54 -0.02
N LYS A 139 19.66 1.25 -0.43
CA LYS A 139 19.75 2.39 -1.35
C LYS A 139 19.80 3.74 -0.66
N GLY A 140 19.35 3.85 0.60
CA GLY A 140 19.28 5.11 1.33
C GLY A 140 18.12 6.04 0.90
N TYR A 141 17.18 5.53 0.10
CA TYR A 141 15.98 6.28 -0.30
C TYR A 141 14.73 5.38 -0.25
N SER A 142 13.57 6.00 -0.20
CA SER A 142 12.27 5.33 -0.26
C SER A 142 11.67 5.47 -1.65
N LEU A 143 11.29 4.36 -2.31
CA LEU A 143 10.66 4.39 -3.64
C LEU A 143 9.32 5.14 -3.64
N GLU A 144 8.63 5.14 -2.51
CA GLU A 144 7.33 5.79 -2.31
C GLU A 144 7.38 7.29 -2.55
N ASP A 145 8.55 7.90 -2.35
CA ASP A 145 8.73 9.35 -2.48
C ASP A 145 8.87 9.81 -3.94
N TYR A 146 9.05 8.85 -4.87
CA TYR A 146 9.26 9.12 -6.29
C TYR A 146 8.03 8.73 -7.12
N TYR A 147 7.81 9.45 -8.23
CA TYR A 147 6.77 9.18 -9.22
C TYR A 147 7.23 9.62 -10.60
N ASP A 148 6.62 9.07 -11.63
CA ASP A 148 6.92 9.43 -13.00
C ASP A 148 6.06 10.62 -13.44
N THR A 149 6.65 11.47 -14.28
CA THR A 149 5.97 12.56 -14.98
C THR A 149 6.22 12.41 -16.49
N ASN A 150 5.55 13.22 -17.30
CA ASN A 150 5.77 13.21 -18.74
C ASN A 150 7.23 13.51 -19.14
N ASP A 151 7.91 14.33 -18.33
CA ASP A 151 9.26 14.83 -18.60
C ASP A 151 10.36 14.08 -17.82
N ASN A 152 9.99 13.31 -16.80
CA ASN A 152 10.95 12.65 -15.92
C ASN A 152 10.38 11.32 -15.40
N LYS A 153 11.10 10.24 -15.66
CA LYS A 153 10.79 8.89 -15.19
C LYS A 153 11.61 8.49 -13.96
N GLU A 154 11.55 9.29 -12.90
CA GLU A 154 12.39 9.11 -11.72
C GLU A 154 12.04 7.85 -10.94
N PHE A 155 10.76 7.52 -10.78
CA PHE A 155 10.35 6.28 -10.14
C PHE A 155 10.79 5.06 -10.97
N THR A 156 10.49 5.05 -12.26
CA THR A 156 10.87 3.94 -13.15
C THR A 156 12.37 3.69 -13.11
N LYS A 157 13.20 4.75 -13.18
CA LYS A 157 14.66 4.64 -13.10
C LYS A 157 15.11 3.96 -11.81
N ARG A 158 14.63 4.43 -10.66
CA ARG A 158 15.00 3.88 -9.34
C ARG A 158 14.49 2.47 -9.13
N TYR A 159 13.31 2.17 -9.63
CA TYR A 159 12.74 0.84 -9.58
C TYR A 159 13.61 -0.16 -10.36
N LEU A 160 14.04 0.19 -11.58
CA LEU A 160 14.95 -0.63 -12.39
C LEU A 160 16.33 -0.78 -11.73
N GLU A 161 16.85 0.27 -11.07
CA GLU A 161 18.07 0.19 -10.28
C GLU A 161 17.94 -0.78 -9.09
N CYS A 162 16.76 -0.86 -8.47
CA CYS A 162 16.48 -1.84 -7.43
C CYS A 162 16.45 -3.27 -7.97
N GLU A 163 15.87 -3.50 -9.14
CA GLU A 163 15.83 -4.83 -9.76
C GLU A 163 17.22 -5.37 -10.13
N GLN A 164 18.15 -4.48 -10.46
CA GLN A 164 19.52 -4.83 -10.84
C GLN A 164 20.46 -5.01 -9.64
N ASP A 165 20.03 -4.64 -8.44
CA ASP A 165 20.89 -4.68 -7.25
C ASP A 165 20.87 -6.07 -6.59
N PRO A 166 22.00 -6.79 -6.56
CA PRO A 166 22.08 -8.12 -5.99
C PRO A 166 21.88 -8.16 -4.46
N ASN A 167 21.94 -7.01 -3.78
CA ASN A 167 21.72 -6.92 -2.34
C ASN A 167 20.23 -6.76 -1.97
N LEU A 168 19.36 -6.60 -2.95
CA LEU A 168 17.92 -6.54 -2.75
C LEU A 168 17.28 -7.89 -3.10
N HIS A 169 16.49 -8.43 -2.17
CA HIS A 169 15.83 -9.72 -2.34
C HIS A 169 14.41 -9.52 -2.89
N GLY A 170 14.30 -9.04 -4.14
CA GLY A 170 13.03 -8.89 -4.83
C GLY A 170 12.36 -10.24 -5.14
N ILE A 171 11.04 -10.26 -5.23
CA ILE A 171 10.26 -11.42 -5.67
C ILE A 171 9.67 -11.10 -7.03
N GLU A 172 10.14 -11.78 -8.07
CA GLU A 172 9.61 -11.64 -9.41
C GLU A 172 8.31 -12.42 -9.58
N VAL A 173 7.29 -11.76 -10.12
CA VAL A 173 5.99 -12.37 -10.42
C VAL A 173 5.46 -11.84 -11.75
N PRO A 174 4.69 -12.63 -12.51
CA PRO A 174 4.09 -12.14 -13.75
C PRO A 174 3.11 -10.98 -13.47
N ALA A 175 3.34 -9.82 -14.09
CA ALA A 175 2.49 -8.64 -13.88
C ALA A 175 1.02 -8.90 -14.25
N LEU A 176 0.78 -9.70 -15.28
CA LEU A 176 -0.56 -10.10 -15.68
C LEU A 176 -1.30 -10.91 -14.59
N ASP A 177 -0.59 -11.77 -13.86
CA ASP A 177 -1.21 -12.56 -12.78
C ASP A 177 -1.53 -11.70 -11.56
N MET A 178 -0.73 -10.69 -11.28
CA MET A 178 -1.06 -9.68 -10.27
C MET A 178 -2.35 -8.93 -10.63
N MET A 179 -2.50 -8.50 -11.88
CA MET A 179 -3.72 -7.83 -12.34
C MET A 179 -4.94 -8.75 -12.28
N LYS A 180 -4.81 -10.02 -12.68
CA LYS A 180 -5.89 -11.01 -12.54
C LYS A 180 -6.32 -11.18 -11.08
N LYS A 181 -5.36 -11.15 -10.13
CA LYS A 181 -5.64 -11.24 -8.70
C LYS A 181 -6.43 -10.03 -8.21
N ILE A 182 -6.04 -8.82 -8.61
CA ILE A 182 -6.79 -7.58 -8.31
C ILE A 182 -8.20 -7.67 -8.86
N MET A 183 -8.37 -8.05 -10.14
CA MET A 183 -9.67 -8.14 -10.79
C MET A 183 -10.58 -9.18 -10.14
N ARG A 184 -10.04 -10.35 -9.75
CA ARG A 184 -10.80 -11.37 -9.03
C ARG A 184 -11.33 -10.83 -7.70
N SER A 185 -10.47 -10.19 -6.90
CA SER A 185 -10.89 -9.58 -5.64
C SER A 185 -11.91 -8.46 -5.85
N ALA A 186 -11.73 -7.64 -6.89
CA ALA A 186 -12.66 -6.56 -7.21
C ALA A 186 -14.05 -7.08 -7.62
N VAL A 187 -14.13 -8.17 -8.36
CA VAL A 187 -15.41 -8.82 -8.72
C VAL A 187 -16.09 -9.42 -7.48
N GLU A 188 -15.33 -10.03 -6.57
CA GLU A 188 -15.87 -10.68 -5.37
C GLU A 188 -16.30 -9.66 -4.30
N THR A 189 -15.52 -8.59 -4.08
CA THR A 189 -15.68 -7.70 -2.92
C THR A 189 -15.92 -6.23 -3.25
N GLY A 190 -15.79 -5.82 -4.52
CA GLY A 190 -15.77 -4.43 -4.94
C GLY A 190 -14.47 -3.69 -4.63
N THR A 191 -13.45 -4.38 -4.14
CA THR A 191 -12.13 -3.82 -3.76
C THR A 191 -10.99 -4.76 -4.20
N PRO A 192 -9.74 -4.29 -4.31
CA PRO A 192 -9.23 -2.94 -4.00
C PRO A 192 -9.61 -1.89 -5.04
N PHE A 193 -9.60 -0.62 -4.65
CA PHE A 193 -9.61 0.50 -5.59
C PHE A 193 -8.24 0.61 -6.26
N ILE A 194 -8.21 0.97 -7.54
CA ILE A 194 -6.96 1.20 -8.28
C ILE A 194 -6.71 2.71 -8.34
N PHE A 195 -5.52 3.11 -7.94
CA PHE A 195 -5.07 4.49 -7.92
C PHE A 195 -3.82 4.62 -8.81
N PHE A 196 -3.96 5.32 -9.94
CA PHE A 196 -2.85 5.57 -10.87
C PHE A 196 -2.00 6.74 -10.37
N ARG A 197 -0.96 6.41 -9.60
CA ARG A 197 -0.18 7.39 -8.83
C ARG A 197 0.50 8.45 -9.71
N ASP A 198 1.08 8.05 -10.83
CA ASP A 198 1.84 8.96 -11.68
C ASP A 198 0.92 9.99 -12.35
N THR A 199 -0.28 9.59 -12.75
CA THR A 199 -1.29 10.50 -13.32
C THR A 199 -1.76 11.52 -12.29
N VAL A 200 -2.17 11.06 -11.11
CA VAL A 200 -2.68 11.95 -10.04
C VAL A 200 -1.61 12.94 -9.58
N ARG A 201 -0.37 12.48 -9.38
CA ARG A 201 0.74 13.36 -8.98
C ARG A 201 1.10 14.37 -10.06
N SER A 202 1.00 14.01 -11.35
CA SER A 202 1.24 14.95 -12.43
C SER A 202 0.17 16.04 -12.51
N GLU A 203 -1.08 15.73 -12.18
CA GLU A 203 -2.20 16.69 -12.15
C GLU A 203 -2.12 17.64 -10.95
N GLU A 204 -1.80 17.15 -9.75
CA GLU A 204 -1.58 18.00 -8.57
C GLU A 204 -0.54 19.11 -8.84
N ARG A 205 0.50 18.79 -9.62
CA ARG A 205 1.54 19.77 -9.98
C ARG A 205 1.06 20.82 -10.99
N ARG A 206 0.05 20.51 -11.81
CA ARG A 206 -0.57 21.48 -12.74
C ARG A 206 -1.44 22.49 -11.98
N VAL A 207 -2.29 22.00 -11.08
CA VAL A 207 -3.16 22.85 -10.26
C VAL A 207 -2.36 23.82 -9.38
N GLY A 208 -1.23 23.38 -8.82
CA GLY A 208 -0.35 24.26 -8.02
C GLY A 208 0.43 25.33 -8.79
N LYS A 209 0.40 25.31 -10.14
CA LYS A 209 1.05 26.34 -10.99
C LYS A 209 0.08 27.40 -11.50
N GLU A 210 -1.20 27.21 -11.30
CA GLU A 210 -2.26 28.14 -11.74
C GLU A 210 -2.82 29.03 -10.59
N CYS A 211 -2.21 28.97 -9.40
CA CYS A 211 -2.51 29.83 -8.25
C CYS A 211 -1.43 30.89 -8.04
#